data_bd416f2f7e3fd3cabc2fea4eae01b938
#
_entry.id   bd416f2f7e3fd3cabc2fea4eae01b938
#
_cell.length_a   1.000
_cell.length_b   1.000
_cell.length_c   1.000
_cell.angle_alpha   90.00
_cell.angle_beta   90.00
_cell.angle_gamma   90.00
#
_symmetry.space_group_name_H-M   'P 1'
#
loop_
_entity.id
_entity.type
_entity.pdbx_description
1 polymer ?
#
loop_
_entity_poly.entity_id
_entity_poly.type
_entity_poly.pdbx_seq_one_letter_code
_entity_poly.pdbx_strand_id
1 'polypeptide(L)'
;WLGYSDEKLRRLCKEAKDAGFTHTKFKVGRSIDDDIRRLSIAREVLGDDINIMIDANQVWEVGQAIDWVQKLAFAKPFFIEEPTSPDDVMGHKTIREEIAPIKVATGEMCQNRIIFKQFIKEGAIDIVQIDSCRMGGLNEVLAVMLMAAKYKLPVWPHAGGVGLCEYVQHMSMIDYIVISAEKDSRRIEYIDHLHEHF
;
A
#
# COMPACT_ATOMS: atom_id res chain seq x y z
N TRP A 1 -7.50 -7.44 8.87
CA TRP A 1 -7.57 -8.68 8.11
C TRP A 1 -9.03 -9.05 7.79
N LEU A 2 -9.25 -9.85 6.76
CA LEU A 2 -10.59 -10.22 6.25
C LEU A 2 -11.46 -11.00 7.26
N GLY A 3 -10.87 -11.71 8.21
CA GLY A 3 -11.60 -12.56 9.15
C GLY A 3 -11.93 -11.95 10.51
N TYR A 4 -11.69 -10.66 10.71
CA TYR A 4 -11.95 -10.03 12.01
C TYR A 4 -13.45 -9.75 12.21
N SER A 5 -13.94 -9.97 13.46
CA SER A 5 -15.27 -9.53 13.88
C SER A 5 -15.36 -8.01 13.89
N ASP A 6 -16.59 -7.48 13.87
CA ASP A 6 -16.84 -6.04 13.92
C ASP A 6 -16.32 -5.41 15.20
N GLU A 7 -16.43 -6.11 16.33
CA GLU A 7 -15.89 -5.64 17.61
C GLU A 7 -14.37 -5.54 17.56
N LYS A 8 -13.71 -6.58 17.04
CA LYS A 8 -12.23 -6.56 16.87
C LYS A 8 -11.81 -5.46 15.91
N LEU A 9 -12.52 -5.27 14.81
CA LEU A 9 -12.26 -4.21 13.84
C LEU A 9 -12.37 -2.82 14.49
N ARG A 10 -13.48 -2.55 15.20
CA ARG A 10 -13.69 -1.29 15.94
C ARG A 10 -12.59 -1.04 16.97
N ARG A 11 -12.22 -2.07 17.74
CA ARG A 11 -11.15 -1.97 18.74
C ARG A 11 -9.83 -1.61 18.10
N LEU A 12 -9.39 -2.32 17.04
CA LEU A 12 -8.13 -2.05 16.35
C LEU A 12 -8.09 -0.67 15.68
N CYS A 13 -9.21 -0.22 15.10
CA CYS A 13 -9.30 1.15 14.55
C CYS A 13 -9.14 2.19 15.68
N LYS A 14 -9.77 1.96 16.83
CA LYS A 14 -9.63 2.86 17.98
C LYS A 14 -8.21 2.88 18.52
N GLU A 15 -7.58 1.71 18.70
CA GLU A 15 -6.19 1.58 19.14
C GLU A 15 -5.22 2.32 18.19
N ALA A 16 -5.38 2.15 16.88
CA ALA A 16 -4.58 2.86 15.89
C ALA A 16 -4.75 4.39 15.97
N LYS A 17 -6.00 4.86 16.15
CA LYS A 17 -6.30 6.28 16.33
C LYS A 17 -5.67 6.85 17.61
N ASP A 18 -5.84 6.14 18.73
CA ASP A 18 -5.30 6.54 20.04
C ASP A 18 -3.76 6.54 20.05
N ALA A 19 -3.13 5.64 19.28
CA ALA A 19 -1.68 5.58 19.08
C ALA A 19 -1.14 6.66 18.11
N GLY A 20 -2.01 7.46 17.49
CA GLY A 20 -1.61 8.57 16.61
C GLY A 20 -1.27 8.16 15.18
N PHE A 21 -1.67 6.98 14.73
CA PHE A 21 -1.50 6.61 13.32
C PHE A 21 -2.35 7.50 12.42
N THR A 22 -1.74 8.00 11.36
CA THR A 22 -2.38 8.87 10.36
C THR A 22 -2.91 8.10 9.15
N HIS A 23 -2.51 6.84 9.02
CA HIS A 23 -2.89 5.96 7.92
C HIS A 23 -3.16 4.56 8.46
N THR A 24 -4.22 3.92 7.98
CA THR A 24 -4.59 2.53 8.33
C THR A 24 -4.92 1.74 7.08
N LYS A 25 -4.44 0.50 6.97
CA LYS A 25 -4.62 -0.36 5.79
C LYS A 25 -5.58 -1.51 6.09
N PHE A 26 -6.51 -1.77 5.17
CA PHE A 26 -7.54 -2.80 5.26
C PHE A 26 -7.46 -3.75 4.08
N LYS A 27 -7.44 -5.05 4.36
CA LYS A 27 -7.57 -6.07 3.30
C LYS A 27 -8.99 -6.06 2.76
N VAL A 28 -9.13 -6.13 1.44
CA VAL A 28 -10.40 -6.18 0.69
C VAL A 28 -10.35 -7.28 -0.36
N GLY A 29 -11.47 -7.52 -1.06
CA GLY A 29 -11.47 -8.36 -2.24
C GLY A 29 -12.16 -9.71 -2.09
N ARG A 30 -12.67 -10.05 -0.90
CA ARG A 30 -13.39 -11.32 -0.67
C ARG A 30 -14.88 -11.21 -0.99
N SER A 31 -15.52 -10.14 -0.55
CA SER A 31 -16.95 -9.88 -0.73
C SER A 31 -17.17 -8.37 -0.69
N ILE A 32 -17.81 -7.84 -1.73
CA ILE A 32 -18.06 -6.39 -1.81
C ILE A 32 -18.95 -5.90 -0.66
N ASP A 33 -19.97 -6.66 -0.28
CA ASP A 33 -20.87 -6.28 0.82
C ASP A 33 -20.13 -6.28 2.17
N ASP A 34 -19.25 -7.25 2.40
CA ASP A 34 -18.42 -7.31 3.59
C ASP A 34 -17.40 -6.17 3.63
N ASP A 35 -16.78 -5.85 2.50
CA ASP A 35 -15.82 -4.75 2.38
C ASP A 35 -16.50 -3.39 2.60
N ILE A 36 -17.70 -3.17 2.05
CA ILE A 36 -18.52 -1.97 2.31
C ILE A 36 -18.82 -1.86 3.81
N ARG A 37 -19.31 -2.93 4.43
CA ARG A 37 -19.63 -2.97 5.86
C ARG A 37 -18.39 -2.64 6.71
N ARG A 38 -17.28 -3.30 6.45
CA ARG A 38 -16.03 -3.13 7.21
C ARG A 38 -15.42 -1.74 7.04
N LEU A 39 -15.41 -1.19 5.84
CA LEU A 39 -14.93 0.17 5.60
C LEU A 39 -15.87 1.24 6.17
N SER A 40 -17.18 0.98 6.22
CA SER A 40 -18.14 1.85 6.92
C SER A 40 -17.83 1.92 8.43
N ILE A 41 -17.60 0.77 9.06
CA ILE A 41 -17.16 0.69 10.47
C ILE A 41 -15.83 1.42 10.68
N ALA A 42 -14.87 1.19 9.80
CA ALA A 42 -13.56 1.84 9.88
C ALA A 42 -13.69 3.36 9.80
N ARG A 43 -14.45 3.87 8.83
CA ARG A 43 -14.65 5.32 8.65
C ARG A 43 -15.42 5.95 9.83
N GLU A 44 -16.40 5.25 10.38
CA GLU A 44 -17.11 5.68 11.58
C GLU A 44 -16.18 5.90 12.78
N VAL A 45 -15.23 4.98 13.01
CA VAL A 45 -14.31 5.03 14.17
C VAL A 45 -13.15 5.99 13.94
N LEU A 46 -12.54 5.93 12.76
CA LEU A 46 -11.34 6.71 12.41
C LEU A 46 -11.66 8.18 12.15
N GLY A 47 -12.86 8.49 11.66
CA GLY A 47 -13.22 9.83 11.20
C GLY A 47 -12.58 10.13 9.84
N ASP A 48 -12.61 11.40 9.41
CA ASP A 48 -12.05 11.84 8.13
C ASP A 48 -10.54 12.18 8.20
N ASP A 49 -10.00 12.37 9.39
CA ASP A 49 -8.60 12.81 9.59
C ASP A 49 -7.58 11.69 9.35
N ILE A 50 -8.00 10.42 9.46
CA ILE A 50 -7.13 9.27 9.25
C ILE A 50 -7.36 8.70 7.85
N ASN A 51 -6.29 8.59 7.09
CA ASN A 51 -6.34 8.03 5.75
C ASN A 51 -6.59 6.51 5.80
N ILE A 52 -7.59 6.05 5.10
CA ILE A 52 -7.85 4.64 4.86
C ILE A 52 -7.09 4.23 3.59
N MET A 53 -6.35 3.13 3.67
CA MET A 53 -5.74 2.46 2.53
C MET A 53 -6.41 1.10 2.38
N ILE A 54 -6.58 0.61 1.16
CA ILE A 54 -7.16 -0.70 0.90
C ILE A 54 -6.18 -1.56 0.10
N ASP A 55 -6.19 -2.85 0.33
CA ASP A 55 -5.25 -3.79 -0.26
C ASP A 55 -6.00 -5.06 -0.70
N ALA A 56 -5.95 -5.33 -2.00
CA ALA A 56 -6.64 -6.45 -2.62
C ALA A 56 -5.76 -7.69 -2.79
N ASN A 57 -4.47 -7.61 -2.57
CA ASN A 57 -3.54 -8.74 -2.78
C ASN A 57 -3.76 -9.48 -4.10
N GLN A 58 -3.90 -8.74 -5.20
CA GLN A 58 -3.90 -9.25 -6.58
C GLN A 58 -5.15 -10.10 -6.97
N VAL A 59 -6.23 -10.05 -6.18
CA VAL A 59 -7.35 -10.98 -6.37
C VAL A 59 -8.30 -10.59 -7.50
N TRP A 60 -8.17 -9.39 -8.08
CA TRP A 60 -9.10 -8.89 -9.09
C TRP A 60 -8.51 -8.89 -10.50
N GLU A 61 -9.39 -9.12 -11.46
CA GLU A 61 -9.17 -8.71 -12.84
C GLU A 61 -9.39 -7.20 -12.99
N VAL A 62 -8.81 -6.59 -14.02
CA VAL A 62 -8.82 -5.11 -14.22
C VAL A 62 -10.22 -4.50 -14.10
N GLY A 63 -11.19 -5.05 -14.81
CA GLY A 63 -12.57 -4.52 -14.77
C GLY A 63 -13.23 -4.66 -13.40
N GLN A 64 -12.95 -5.75 -12.69
CA GLN A 64 -13.44 -5.98 -11.33
C GLN A 64 -12.79 -5.00 -10.35
N ALA A 65 -11.49 -4.75 -10.48
CA ALA A 65 -10.77 -3.79 -9.64
C ALA A 65 -11.39 -2.39 -9.76
N ILE A 66 -11.68 -1.94 -10.98
CA ILE A 66 -12.32 -0.65 -11.23
C ILE A 66 -13.71 -0.59 -10.57
N ASP A 67 -14.56 -1.56 -10.85
CA ASP A 67 -15.93 -1.61 -10.29
C ASP A 67 -15.92 -1.63 -8.74
N TRP A 68 -15.05 -2.43 -8.14
CA TRP A 68 -15.00 -2.56 -6.68
C TRP A 68 -14.43 -1.31 -6.02
N VAL A 69 -13.35 -0.74 -6.53
CA VAL A 69 -12.77 0.48 -5.97
C VAL A 69 -13.76 1.66 -6.08
N GLN A 70 -14.50 1.76 -7.18
CA GLN A 70 -15.56 2.77 -7.33
C GLN A 70 -16.68 2.58 -6.29
N LYS A 71 -17.10 1.35 -6.01
CA LYS A 71 -18.09 1.05 -4.94
C LYS A 71 -17.55 1.37 -3.55
N LEU A 72 -16.25 1.24 -3.32
CA LEU A 72 -15.60 1.55 -2.05
C LEU A 72 -15.17 3.02 -1.90
N ALA A 73 -15.38 3.86 -2.93
CA ALA A 73 -14.99 5.27 -2.94
C ALA A 73 -15.65 6.12 -1.83
N PHE A 74 -16.81 5.71 -1.30
CA PHE A 74 -17.45 6.38 -0.16
C PHE A 74 -16.55 6.46 1.08
N ALA A 75 -15.67 5.45 1.26
CA ALA A 75 -14.71 5.42 2.35
C ALA A 75 -13.50 6.32 2.10
N LYS A 76 -13.43 7.02 0.96
CA LYS A 76 -12.34 7.90 0.55
C LYS A 76 -10.96 7.21 0.70
N PRO A 77 -10.72 6.05 0.04
CA PRO A 77 -9.42 5.39 0.15
C PRO A 77 -8.32 6.31 -0.39
N PHE A 78 -7.20 6.38 0.33
CA PHE A 78 -6.03 7.11 -0.11
C PHE A 78 -5.35 6.42 -1.30
N PHE A 79 -5.28 5.09 -1.25
CA PHE A 79 -4.88 4.25 -2.36
C PHE A 79 -5.53 2.86 -2.32
N ILE A 80 -5.49 2.18 -3.44
CA ILE A 80 -5.62 0.73 -3.57
C ILE A 80 -4.24 0.12 -3.81
N GLU A 81 -3.90 -0.90 -3.02
CA GLU A 81 -2.67 -1.68 -3.13
C GLU A 81 -2.95 -2.99 -3.85
N GLU A 82 -2.05 -3.35 -4.77
CA GLU A 82 -2.12 -4.60 -5.55
C GLU A 82 -3.51 -4.93 -6.10
N PRO A 83 -4.14 -4.05 -6.88
CA PRO A 83 -5.50 -4.29 -7.36
C PRO A 83 -5.62 -5.49 -8.31
N THR A 84 -4.56 -5.82 -9.06
CA THR A 84 -4.50 -6.91 -10.04
C THR A 84 -3.12 -7.56 -10.05
N SER A 85 -2.89 -8.49 -10.96
CA SER A 85 -1.60 -9.19 -11.10
C SER A 85 -0.41 -8.25 -11.08
N PRO A 86 0.65 -8.53 -10.29
CA PRO A 86 1.84 -7.69 -10.20
C PRO A 86 2.64 -7.61 -11.51
N ASP A 87 2.37 -8.48 -12.46
CA ASP A 87 3.01 -8.48 -13.78
C ASP A 87 2.22 -7.68 -14.82
N ASP A 88 0.98 -7.28 -14.52
CA ASP A 88 0.11 -6.53 -15.44
C ASP A 88 0.28 -5.01 -15.28
N VAL A 89 1.36 -4.49 -15.88
CA VAL A 89 1.66 -3.05 -15.86
C VAL A 89 0.55 -2.23 -16.51
N MET A 90 0.02 -2.70 -17.66
CA MET A 90 -1.01 -1.96 -18.39
C MET A 90 -2.37 -2.02 -17.70
N GLY A 91 -2.67 -3.13 -17.04
CA GLY A 91 -3.85 -3.25 -16.19
C GLY A 91 -3.82 -2.26 -15.04
N HIS A 92 -2.70 -2.14 -14.34
CA HIS A 92 -2.52 -1.13 -13.29
C HIS A 92 -2.71 0.30 -13.83
N LYS A 93 -2.16 0.60 -15.02
CA LYS A 93 -2.36 1.91 -15.67
C LYS A 93 -3.83 2.20 -15.93
N THR A 94 -4.55 1.24 -16.50
CA THR A 94 -5.99 1.36 -16.78
C THR A 94 -6.77 1.57 -15.49
N ILE A 95 -6.51 0.77 -14.45
CA ILE A 95 -7.15 0.94 -13.14
C ILE A 95 -6.88 2.34 -12.60
N ARG A 96 -5.63 2.79 -12.59
CA ARG A 96 -5.23 4.10 -12.07
C ARG A 96 -5.96 5.25 -12.76
N GLU A 97 -6.12 5.18 -14.08
CA GLU A 97 -6.81 6.20 -14.88
C GLU A 97 -8.31 6.25 -14.55
N GLU A 98 -8.95 5.09 -14.36
CA GLU A 98 -10.40 4.96 -14.16
C GLU A 98 -10.87 5.22 -12.72
N ILE A 99 -9.98 5.06 -11.73
CA ILE A 99 -10.34 5.25 -10.31
C ILE A 99 -9.87 6.59 -9.73
N ALA A 100 -9.26 7.44 -10.53
CA ALA A 100 -8.82 8.75 -10.04
C ALA A 100 -9.96 9.50 -9.32
N PRO A 101 -9.72 10.15 -8.18
CA PRO A 101 -8.41 10.52 -7.59
C PRO A 101 -7.81 9.48 -6.62
N ILE A 102 -8.39 8.29 -6.47
CA ILE A 102 -7.83 7.23 -5.65
C ILE A 102 -6.53 6.76 -6.29
N LYS A 103 -5.45 6.70 -5.50
CA LYS A 103 -4.12 6.33 -5.99
C LYS A 103 -3.97 4.83 -6.14
N VAL A 104 -3.01 4.41 -6.94
CA VAL A 104 -2.58 3.01 -7.05
C VAL A 104 -1.19 2.83 -6.46
N ALA A 105 -1.04 1.84 -5.58
CA ALA A 105 0.21 1.44 -4.98
C ALA A 105 0.49 -0.04 -5.32
N THR A 106 1.73 -0.37 -5.64
CA THR A 106 2.16 -1.76 -5.85
C THR A 106 3.68 -1.91 -5.76
N GLY A 107 4.13 -3.14 -5.64
CA GLY A 107 5.55 -3.45 -5.71
C GLY A 107 6.05 -4.52 -4.74
N GLU A 108 5.27 -4.94 -3.74
CA GLU A 108 5.72 -5.97 -2.79
C GLU A 108 6.04 -7.31 -3.46
N MET A 109 5.39 -7.60 -4.59
CA MET A 109 5.63 -8.80 -5.39
C MET A 109 6.57 -8.58 -6.58
N CYS A 110 6.97 -7.35 -6.85
CA CYS A 110 7.88 -7.03 -7.94
C CYS A 110 9.32 -7.49 -7.63
N GLN A 111 9.91 -8.25 -8.55
CA GLN A 111 11.13 -9.02 -8.28
C GLN A 111 12.43 -8.28 -8.65
N ASN A 112 12.37 -7.23 -9.48
CA ASN A 112 13.55 -6.56 -9.98
C ASN A 112 13.27 -5.15 -10.48
N ARG A 113 14.32 -4.36 -10.65
CA ARG A 113 14.26 -2.97 -11.14
C ARG A 113 13.62 -2.81 -12.53
N ILE A 114 13.56 -3.84 -13.35
CA ILE A 114 13.03 -3.72 -14.71
C ILE A 114 11.51 -3.61 -14.68
N ILE A 115 10.83 -4.42 -13.88
CA ILE A 115 9.37 -4.30 -13.71
C ILE A 115 8.99 -2.95 -13.10
N PHE A 116 9.70 -2.50 -12.07
CA PHE A 116 9.50 -1.16 -11.49
C PHE A 116 9.71 -0.05 -12.52
N LYS A 117 10.75 -0.16 -13.35
CA LYS A 117 10.98 0.80 -14.44
C LYS A 117 9.78 0.87 -15.39
N GLN A 118 9.16 -0.26 -15.71
CA GLN A 118 7.97 -0.30 -16.57
C GLN A 118 6.79 0.40 -15.89
N PHE A 119 6.45 0.05 -14.66
CA PHE A 119 5.39 0.71 -13.88
C PHE A 119 5.58 2.22 -13.83
N ILE A 120 6.78 2.68 -13.49
CA ILE A 120 7.11 4.10 -13.36
C ILE A 120 7.03 4.83 -14.70
N LYS A 121 7.59 4.25 -15.77
CA LYS A 121 7.61 4.89 -17.09
C LYS A 121 6.23 4.98 -17.72
N GLU A 122 5.41 3.97 -17.55
CA GLU A 122 4.04 3.96 -18.05
C GLU A 122 3.09 4.83 -17.20
N GLY A 123 3.55 5.33 -16.06
CA GLY A 123 2.69 6.07 -15.13
C GLY A 123 1.58 5.19 -14.58
N ALA A 124 1.86 3.93 -14.33
CA ALA A 124 0.88 2.94 -13.92
C ALA A 124 0.62 2.94 -12.39
N ILE A 125 1.46 3.62 -11.63
CA ILE A 125 1.38 3.68 -10.15
C ILE A 125 1.65 5.08 -9.63
N ASP A 126 1.15 5.37 -8.44
CA ASP A 126 1.38 6.63 -7.70
C ASP A 126 2.34 6.45 -6.53
N ILE A 127 2.45 5.23 -5.99
CA ILE A 127 3.28 4.90 -4.83
C ILE A 127 4.05 3.62 -5.13
N VAL A 128 5.34 3.66 -4.87
CA VAL A 128 6.26 2.52 -5.08
C VAL A 128 6.43 1.77 -3.76
N GLN A 129 6.04 0.49 -3.74
CA GLN A 129 6.10 -0.35 -2.55
C GLN A 129 7.15 -1.46 -2.71
N ILE A 130 8.42 -1.12 -2.43
CA ILE A 130 9.51 -2.10 -2.52
C ILE A 130 9.40 -3.10 -1.36
N ASP A 131 9.56 -4.39 -1.66
CA ASP A 131 9.88 -5.39 -0.66
C ASP A 131 11.34 -5.83 -0.79
N SER A 132 12.11 -5.59 0.25
CA SER A 132 13.56 -5.85 0.23
C SER A 132 13.91 -7.34 0.21
N CYS A 133 12.96 -8.22 0.58
CA CYS A 133 13.14 -9.68 0.52
C CYS A 133 12.75 -10.27 -0.84
N ARG A 134 11.94 -9.55 -1.62
CA ARG A 134 11.57 -9.96 -2.99
C ARG A 134 12.61 -9.60 -4.02
N MET A 135 13.31 -8.51 -3.81
CA MET A 135 14.30 -8.00 -4.75
C MET A 135 15.65 -8.68 -4.56
N GLY A 136 16.49 -8.65 -5.59
CA GLY A 136 17.81 -9.27 -5.61
C GLY A 136 18.88 -8.57 -4.74
N GLY A 137 18.47 -7.92 -3.65
CA GLY A 137 19.34 -7.29 -2.68
C GLY A 137 19.40 -5.76 -2.77
N LEU A 138 20.26 -5.17 -1.94
CA LEU A 138 20.36 -3.72 -1.73
C LEU A 138 20.56 -2.93 -3.04
N ASN A 139 21.37 -3.42 -3.97
CA ASN A 139 21.63 -2.72 -5.22
C ASN A 139 20.36 -2.55 -6.08
N GLU A 140 19.49 -3.57 -6.11
CA GLU A 140 18.21 -3.49 -6.81
C GLU A 140 17.27 -2.50 -6.11
N VAL A 141 17.18 -2.55 -4.78
CA VAL A 141 16.37 -1.62 -3.97
C VAL A 141 16.80 -0.19 -4.22
N LEU A 142 18.10 0.12 -4.13
CA LEU A 142 18.62 1.47 -4.37
C LEU A 142 18.35 1.95 -5.80
N ALA A 143 18.47 1.08 -6.79
CA ALA A 143 18.16 1.43 -8.18
C ALA A 143 16.68 1.83 -8.35
N VAL A 144 15.77 1.13 -7.69
CA VAL A 144 14.33 1.48 -7.73
C VAL A 144 14.06 2.78 -6.99
N MET A 145 14.65 3.00 -5.82
CA MET A 145 14.50 4.25 -5.05
C MET A 145 14.99 5.46 -5.86
N LEU A 146 16.14 5.36 -6.53
CA LEU A 146 16.65 6.41 -7.40
C LEU A 146 15.76 6.67 -8.62
N MET A 147 15.18 5.62 -9.20
CA MET A 147 14.19 5.79 -10.27
C MET A 147 12.92 6.49 -9.77
N ALA A 148 12.38 6.06 -8.63
CA ALA A 148 11.21 6.69 -8.02
C ALA A 148 11.46 8.18 -7.76
N ALA A 149 12.60 8.54 -7.18
CA ALA A 149 12.99 9.93 -6.95
C ALA A 149 13.09 10.74 -8.24
N LYS A 150 13.68 10.17 -9.31
CA LYS A 150 13.76 10.81 -10.62
C LYS A 150 12.37 11.16 -11.19
N TYR A 151 11.38 10.32 -10.95
CA TYR A 151 10.00 10.51 -11.41
C TYR A 151 9.09 11.15 -10.34
N LYS A 152 9.65 11.58 -9.21
CA LYS A 152 8.95 12.23 -8.09
C LYS A 152 7.85 11.35 -7.48
N LEU A 153 8.04 10.05 -7.48
CA LEU A 153 7.13 9.11 -6.84
C LEU A 153 7.59 8.83 -5.41
N PRO A 154 6.67 8.81 -4.43
CA PRO A 154 6.99 8.41 -3.07
C PRO A 154 7.26 6.91 -3.00
N VAL A 155 8.19 6.54 -2.10
CA VAL A 155 8.49 5.15 -1.77
C VAL A 155 7.92 4.84 -0.39
N TRP A 156 7.04 3.84 -0.32
CA TRP A 156 6.43 3.31 0.91
C TRP A 156 6.77 1.83 1.01
N PRO A 157 7.91 1.47 1.63
CA PRO A 157 8.36 0.09 1.65
C PRO A 157 7.36 -0.84 2.33
N HIS A 158 7.14 -2.01 1.73
CA HIS A 158 6.39 -3.10 2.33
C HIS A 158 7.19 -3.73 3.47
N ALA A 159 6.53 -4.08 4.57
CA ALA A 159 7.14 -4.63 5.79
C ALA A 159 6.35 -5.81 6.38
N GLY A 160 5.89 -6.73 5.55
CA GLY A 160 5.02 -7.84 5.95
C GLY A 160 5.72 -9.08 6.51
N GLY A 161 7.04 -9.10 6.65
CA GLY A 161 7.83 -10.26 7.09
C GLY A 161 8.56 -10.06 8.41
N VAL A 162 8.94 -11.17 9.05
CA VAL A 162 9.77 -11.15 10.27
C VAL A 162 11.12 -10.50 9.99
N GLY A 163 11.51 -9.52 10.82
CA GLY A 163 12.74 -8.74 10.64
C GLY A 163 12.67 -7.72 9.49
N LEU A 164 11.61 -7.72 8.70
CA LEU A 164 11.48 -6.81 7.57
C LEU A 164 11.19 -5.37 8.03
N CYS A 165 10.44 -5.20 9.12
CA CYS A 165 10.18 -3.89 9.70
C CYS A 165 11.47 -3.18 10.09
N GLU A 166 12.41 -3.88 10.70
CA GLU A 166 13.73 -3.36 11.08
C GLU A 166 14.56 -3.01 9.85
N TYR A 167 14.51 -3.84 8.81
CA TYR A 167 15.25 -3.60 7.58
C TYR A 167 14.72 -2.40 6.78
N VAL A 168 13.40 -2.24 6.67
CA VAL A 168 12.81 -1.11 5.92
C VAL A 168 13.08 0.24 6.60
N GLN A 169 13.33 0.28 7.91
CA GLN A 169 13.77 1.50 8.58
C GLN A 169 15.09 2.02 7.97
N HIS A 170 16.05 1.12 7.75
CA HIS A 170 17.31 1.50 7.09
C HIS A 170 17.10 2.00 5.67
N MET A 171 16.20 1.37 4.91
CA MET A 171 15.86 1.81 3.55
C MET A 171 15.22 3.20 3.57
N SER A 172 14.30 3.43 4.49
CA SER A 172 13.63 4.73 4.66
C SER A 172 14.61 5.83 5.10
N MET A 173 15.58 5.49 5.95
CA MET A 173 16.65 6.41 6.33
C MET A 173 17.55 6.76 5.13
N ILE A 174 17.91 5.79 4.30
CA ILE A 174 18.68 6.02 3.07
C ILE A 174 17.90 6.93 2.12
N ASP A 175 16.60 6.63 1.92
CA ASP A 175 15.75 7.49 1.09
C ASP A 175 15.77 8.93 1.57
N TYR A 176 15.54 9.16 2.86
CA TYR A 176 15.51 10.49 3.43
C TYR A 176 16.87 11.20 3.37
N ILE A 177 17.95 10.54 3.80
CA ILE A 177 19.26 11.18 3.96
C ILE A 177 19.97 11.42 2.61
N VAL A 178 19.84 10.49 1.67
CA VAL A 178 20.69 10.43 0.49
C VAL A 178 19.94 10.67 -0.82
N ILE A 179 18.63 10.33 -0.87
CA ILE A 179 17.90 10.31 -2.13
C ILE A 179 16.88 11.44 -2.24
N SER A 180 15.88 11.47 -1.35
CA SER A 180 14.74 12.37 -1.50
C SER A 180 14.84 13.65 -0.66
N ALA A 181 15.51 13.60 0.46
CA ALA A 181 15.54 14.64 1.50
C ALA A 181 14.13 15.04 2.00
N GLU A 182 13.15 14.16 1.84
CA GLU A 182 11.75 14.40 2.13
C GLU A 182 11.14 13.23 2.91
N LYS A 183 10.36 13.53 3.95
CA LYS A 183 9.67 12.54 4.78
C LYS A 183 8.15 12.69 4.80
N ASP A 184 7.61 13.83 4.40
CA ASP A 184 6.19 14.15 4.58
C ASP A 184 5.29 13.30 3.67
N SER A 185 5.76 12.95 2.47
CA SER A 185 5.06 12.04 1.54
C SER A 185 5.46 10.58 1.70
N ARG A 186 6.36 10.24 2.64
CA ARG A 186 6.86 8.88 2.86
C ARG A 186 6.20 8.27 4.09
N ARG A 187 6.01 6.95 4.03
CA ARG A 187 5.50 6.15 5.16
C ARG A 187 6.28 4.86 5.24
N ILE A 188 6.35 4.32 6.45
CA ILE A 188 6.84 2.96 6.72
C ILE A 188 5.66 2.14 7.16
N GLU A 189 5.50 0.96 6.61
CA GLU A 189 4.50 0.02 7.07
C GLU A 189 4.86 -0.48 8.46
N TYR A 190 3.89 -0.48 9.36
CA TYR A 190 4.02 -0.99 10.72
C TYR A 190 3.08 -2.17 10.93
N ILE A 191 3.64 -3.29 11.40
CA ILE A 191 2.92 -4.51 11.74
C ILE A 191 3.50 -5.03 13.05
N ASP A 192 2.70 -5.10 14.11
CA ASP A 192 3.15 -5.50 15.44
C ASP A 192 2.94 -6.99 15.77
N HIS A 193 1.96 -7.63 15.14
CA HIS A 193 1.60 -9.02 15.45
C HIS A 193 2.69 -10.06 15.13
N LEU A 194 3.72 -9.68 14.38
CA LEU A 194 4.87 -10.55 14.09
C LEU A 194 5.98 -10.43 15.13
N HIS A 195 5.92 -9.46 16.05
CA HIS A 195 6.92 -9.23 17.08
C HIS A 195 6.63 -9.98 18.40
N GLU A 196 5.44 -10.55 18.55
CA GLU A 196 5.04 -11.22 19.78
C GLU A 196 5.84 -12.52 20.07
N HIS A 197 6.59 -13.02 19.09
CA HIS A 197 7.27 -14.31 19.15
C HIS A 197 8.80 -14.21 18.97
N PHE A 198 9.36 -13.00 18.91
CA PHE A 198 10.79 -12.77 18.66
C PHE A 198 11.35 -11.68 19.56
#